data_f8fbe2e650489047c10c669fa031176e
#
_entry.id   f8fbe2e650489047c10c669fa031176e
#
_cell.length_a   1.000
_cell.length_b   1.000
_cell.length_c   1.000
_cell.angle_alpha   90.00
_cell.angle_beta   90.00
_cell.angle_gamma   90.00
#
_symmetry.space_group_name_H-M   'P 1'
#
loop_
_entity.id
_entity.type
_entity.pdbx_description
1 polymer ?
#
loop_
_entity_poly.entity_id
_entity_poly.type
_entity_poly.pdbx_seq_one_letter_code
_entity_poly.pdbx_strand_id
1 'polypeptide(L)'
;FVEKLKELDLYFEESDVAGLFSRFKNLSDKKEKITDADIRALVAGTEISNRDGFQFKDLRLDSQSDGSIQAQVTFINQDEEEVVVVESGKGSVEAVFNAIDQFFQQEISLERYHIDAITDGIDAQARVLVAVENKATETVFNASGIDFDVLKASAIAYIHANVMVQKENSGQIDKKLSEKELPTS
;
A
#
# COMPACT_ATOMS: atom_id res chain seq x y z
N PHE A 1 -11.82 15.53 8.62
CA PHE A 1 -10.71 14.60 8.45
C PHE A 1 -10.89 13.73 7.19
N VAL A 2 -12.06 13.10 7.04
CA VAL A 2 -12.36 12.27 5.85
C VAL A 2 -12.27 13.09 4.57
N GLU A 3 -12.80 14.31 4.58
CA GLU A 3 -12.72 15.22 3.44
C GLU A 3 -11.28 15.57 3.09
N LYS A 4 -10.43 15.75 4.12
CA LYS A 4 -9.01 16.03 3.92
C LYS A 4 -8.27 14.85 3.31
N LEU A 5 -8.61 13.64 3.70
CA LEU A 5 -8.07 12.43 3.08
C LEU A 5 -8.44 12.38 1.59
N LYS A 6 -9.68 12.70 1.25
CA LYS A 6 -10.13 12.74 -0.15
C LYS A 6 -9.41 13.82 -0.97
N GLU A 7 -9.19 15.00 -0.39
CA GLU A 7 -8.41 16.06 -1.04
C GLU A 7 -6.98 15.64 -1.36
N LEU A 8 -6.43 14.75 -0.55
CA LEU A 8 -5.08 14.23 -0.74
C LEU A 8 -5.05 12.95 -1.58
N ASP A 9 -6.17 12.58 -2.18
CA ASP A 9 -6.34 11.34 -2.96
C ASP A 9 -6.04 10.09 -2.14
N LEU A 10 -6.40 10.12 -0.86
CA LEU A 10 -6.20 9.02 0.07
C LEU A 10 -7.55 8.35 0.35
N TYR A 11 -7.72 7.14 -0.13
CA TYR A 11 -8.96 6.39 0.00
C TYR A 11 -8.77 5.18 0.90
N PHE A 12 -9.66 5.03 1.89
CA PHE A 12 -9.61 3.95 2.87
C PHE A 12 -10.99 3.39 3.11
N GLU A 13 -11.06 2.17 3.60
CA GLU A 13 -12.31 1.60 4.09
C GLU A 13 -12.76 2.33 5.37
N GLU A 14 -14.05 2.34 5.60
CA GLU A 14 -14.64 3.00 6.76
C GLU A 14 -14.05 2.51 8.08
N SER A 15 -13.77 1.22 8.18
CA SER A 15 -13.14 0.62 9.35
C SER A 15 -11.71 1.15 9.60
N ASP A 16 -10.99 1.46 8.52
CA ASP A 16 -9.63 2.00 8.61
C ASP A 16 -9.62 3.47 8.94
N VAL A 17 -10.63 4.21 8.48
CA VAL A 17 -10.80 5.63 8.78
C VAL A 17 -10.94 5.87 10.28
N ALA A 18 -11.63 4.99 10.99
CA ALA A 18 -11.78 5.11 12.44
C ALA A 18 -10.45 5.04 13.18
N GLY A 19 -9.58 4.11 12.78
CA GLY A 19 -8.23 4.00 13.34
C GLY A 19 -7.35 5.19 12.99
N LEU A 20 -7.44 5.65 11.75
CA LEU A 20 -6.73 6.85 11.29
C LEU A 20 -7.18 8.10 12.04
N PHE A 21 -8.48 8.24 12.25
CA PHE A 21 -9.04 9.36 12.97
C PHE A 21 -8.57 9.41 14.42
N SER A 22 -8.48 8.26 15.08
CA SER A 22 -7.95 8.17 16.43
C SER A 22 -6.50 8.63 16.51
N ARG A 23 -5.67 8.22 15.55
CA ARG A 23 -4.28 8.65 15.45
C ARG A 23 -4.16 10.14 15.12
N PHE A 24 -5.02 10.63 14.23
CA PHE A 24 -5.10 12.05 13.90
C PHE A 24 -5.41 12.89 15.14
N LYS A 25 -6.36 12.46 15.93
CA LYS A 25 -6.75 13.14 17.17
C LYS A 25 -5.58 13.19 18.16
N ASN A 26 -4.85 12.09 18.32
CA ASN A 26 -3.66 12.04 19.16
C ASN A 26 -2.57 12.99 18.67
N LEU A 27 -2.40 13.10 17.36
CA LEU A 27 -1.44 14.03 16.78
C LEU A 27 -1.89 15.48 17.00
N SER A 28 -3.17 15.78 16.82
CA SER A 28 -3.71 17.14 17.00
C SER A 28 -3.60 17.61 18.45
N ASP A 29 -3.64 16.69 19.41
CA ASP A 29 -3.45 17.04 20.83
C ASP A 29 -2.01 17.42 21.14
N LYS A 30 -1.05 17.01 20.29
CA LYS A 30 0.39 17.27 20.47
C LYS A 30 0.92 18.39 19.59
N LYS A 31 0.18 18.78 18.58
CA LYS A 31 0.64 19.72 17.57
C LYS A 31 -0.46 20.72 17.20
N GLU A 32 -0.18 22.01 17.33
CA GLU A 32 -1.18 23.06 17.08
C GLU A 32 -1.64 23.11 15.63
N LYS A 33 -0.74 22.83 14.69
CA LYS A 33 -1.04 22.90 13.27
C LYS A 33 -0.62 21.62 12.56
N ILE A 34 -1.59 20.93 11.99
CA ILE A 34 -1.36 19.70 11.22
C ILE A 34 -1.28 20.06 9.75
N THR A 35 -0.18 19.66 9.11
CA THR A 35 0.05 19.86 7.69
C THR A 35 -0.38 18.63 6.89
N ASP A 36 -0.48 18.79 5.56
CA ASP A 36 -0.75 17.67 4.66
C ASP A 36 0.34 16.59 4.75
N ALA A 37 1.59 17.01 4.99
CA ALA A 37 2.69 16.09 5.20
C ALA A 37 2.50 15.25 6.47
N ASP A 38 1.97 15.85 7.54
CA ASP A 38 1.66 15.12 8.78
C ASP A 38 0.58 14.08 8.55
N ILE A 39 -0.45 14.42 7.79
CA ILE A 39 -1.54 13.49 7.45
C ILE A 39 -1.01 12.32 6.61
N ARG A 40 -0.17 12.61 5.62
CA ARG A 40 0.44 11.56 4.80
C ARG A 40 1.34 10.64 5.63
N ALA A 41 2.10 11.21 6.57
CA ALA A 41 2.94 10.44 7.47
C ALA A 41 2.10 9.56 8.41
N LEU A 42 0.99 10.09 8.89
CA LEU A 42 0.05 9.36 9.74
C LEU A 42 -0.54 8.16 9.00
N VAL A 43 -0.98 8.39 7.77
CA VAL A 43 -1.54 7.35 6.90
C VAL A 43 -0.51 6.26 6.63
N ALA A 44 0.73 6.67 6.34
CA ALA A 44 1.82 5.73 6.09
C ALA A 44 2.15 4.86 7.31
N GLY A 45 1.96 5.40 8.51
CA GLY A 45 2.19 4.66 9.75
C GLY A 45 1.04 3.74 10.16
N THR A 46 -0.01 3.66 9.35
CA THR A 46 -1.17 2.84 9.68
C THR A 46 -1.00 1.45 9.08
N GLU A 47 -0.97 0.44 9.93
CA GLU A 47 -1.01 -0.94 9.47
C GLU A 47 -2.41 -1.26 8.95
N ILE A 48 -2.56 -1.25 7.64
CA ILE A 48 -3.80 -1.69 6.98
C ILE A 48 -3.70 -3.21 6.74
N SER A 49 -2.90 -3.89 7.51
CA SER A 49 -2.31 -5.14 7.07
C SER A 49 -3.15 -6.38 7.22
N ASN A 50 -4.11 -6.43 8.11
CA ASN A 50 -4.67 -7.75 8.44
C ASN A 50 -6.17 -7.88 8.23
N ARG A 51 -6.83 -6.81 7.85
CA ARG A 51 -8.30 -6.84 7.76
C ARG A 51 -8.82 -7.52 6.51
N ASP A 52 -7.97 -7.61 5.50
CA ASP A 52 -8.35 -8.16 4.20
C ASP A 52 -7.87 -9.59 4.01
N GLY A 53 -7.28 -10.15 5.04
CA GLY A 53 -6.83 -11.52 5.00
C GLY A 53 -5.54 -11.76 4.21
N PHE A 54 -4.96 -10.71 3.62
CA PHE A 54 -3.66 -10.84 2.95
C PHE A 54 -2.55 -10.42 3.91
N GLN A 55 -1.57 -11.29 4.09
CA GLN A 55 -0.45 -11.04 4.98
C GLN A 55 0.87 -11.40 4.30
N PHE A 56 1.79 -10.45 4.24
CA PHE A 56 3.14 -10.70 3.78
C PHE A 56 3.86 -11.65 4.74
N LYS A 57 4.56 -12.65 4.20
CA LYS A 57 5.28 -13.63 5.00
C LYS A 57 6.79 -13.57 4.79
N ASP A 58 7.26 -13.64 3.56
CA ASP A 58 8.70 -13.70 3.28
C ASP A 58 9.02 -13.18 1.89
N LEU A 59 10.30 -12.82 1.72
CA LEU A 59 10.86 -12.34 0.47
C LEU A 59 12.26 -12.92 0.29
N ARG A 60 12.51 -13.48 -0.88
CA ARG A 60 13.85 -13.92 -1.29
C ARG A 60 14.23 -13.28 -2.60
N LEU A 61 15.49 -12.88 -2.71
CA LEU A 61 16.05 -12.29 -3.90
C LEU A 61 17.28 -13.07 -4.32
N ASP A 62 17.35 -13.44 -5.61
CA ASP A 62 18.50 -14.09 -6.20
C ASP A 62 18.98 -13.28 -7.39
N SER A 63 20.28 -12.93 -7.38
CA SER A 63 20.92 -12.30 -8.52
C SER A 63 21.29 -13.37 -9.52
N GLN A 64 20.89 -13.18 -10.77
CA GLN A 64 21.18 -14.10 -11.85
C GLN A 64 22.48 -13.71 -12.56
N SER A 65 23.11 -14.66 -13.26
CA SER A 65 24.37 -14.42 -13.96
C SER A 65 24.24 -13.43 -15.11
N ASP A 66 23.04 -13.23 -15.65
CA ASP A 66 22.76 -12.27 -16.71
C ASP A 66 22.50 -10.85 -16.20
N GLY A 67 22.61 -10.64 -14.88
CA GLY A 67 22.37 -9.35 -14.25
C GLY A 67 20.92 -9.11 -13.81
N SER A 68 19.99 -9.98 -14.18
CA SER A 68 18.62 -9.88 -13.69
C SER A 68 18.52 -10.33 -12.24
N ILE A 69 17.44 -9.93 -11.58
CA ILE A 69 17.14 -10.32 -10.21
C ILE A 69 15.83 -11.10 -10.22
N GLN A 70 15.84 -12.25 -9.56
CA GLN A 70 14.63 -13.04 -9.35
C GLN A 70 14.13 -12.80 -7.94
N ALA A 71 12.86 -12.47 -7.79
CA ALA A 71 12.20 -12.30 -6.50
C ALA A 71 11.21 -13.44 -6.27
N GLN A 72 11.25 -14.00 -5.07
CA GLN A 72 10.27 -14.94 -4.58
C GLN A 72 9.53 -14.27 -3.43
N VAL A 73 8.26 -14.00 -3.61
CA VAL A 73 7.41 -13.38 -2.57
C VAL A 73 6.45 -14.43 -2.04
N THR A 74 6.42 -14.57 -0.73
CA THR A 74 5.51 -15.47 -0.04
C THR A 74 4.55 -14.64 0.79
N PHE A 75 3.26 -14.90 0.64
CA PHE A 75 2.24 -14.25 1.43
C PHE A 75 1.10 -15.23 1.72
N ILE A 76 0.25 -14.86 2.67
CA ILE A 76 -0.94 -15.62 3.03
C ILE A 76 -2.13 -14.91 2.42
N ASN A 77 -2.96 -15.64 1.69
CA ASN A 77 -4.13 -15.06 1.04
C ASN A 77 -5.33 -14.97 2.00
N GLN A 78 -6.44 -14.44 1.50
CA GLN A 78 -7.66 -14.27 2.28
C GLN A 78 -8.27 -15.58 2.79
N ASP A 79 -7.91 -16.72 2.19
CA ASP A 79 -8.35 -18.07 2.59
C ASP A 79 -7.34 -18.73 3.55
N GLU A 80 -6.41 -17.97 4.09
CA GLU A 80 -5.34 -18.42 4.98
C GLU A 80 -4.38 -19.44 4.34
N GLU A 81 -4.29 -19.43 3.01
CA GLU A 81 -3.39 -20.29 2.27
C GLU A 81 -2.09 -19.57 1.96
N GLU A 82 -0.98 -20.30 2.05
CA GLU A 82 0.33 -19.76 1.68
C GLU A 82 0.47 -19.73 0.16
N VAL A 83 0.81 -18.57 -0.38
CA VAL A 83 1.01 -18.35 -1.80
C VAL A 83 2.46 -17.95 -2.02
N VAL A 84 3.10 -18.60 -2.99
CA VAL A 84 4.48 -18.30 -3.39
C VAL A 84 4.45 -17.87 -4.85
N VAL A 85 4.97 -16.68 -5.13
CA VAL A 85 5.09 -16.14 -6.49
C VAL A 85 6.55 -15.81 -6.77
N VAL A 86 6.97 -16.12 -7.99
CA VAL A 86 8.36 -15.93 -8.44
C VAL A 86 8.35 -15.19 -9.76
N GLU A 87 9.12 -14.13 -9.83
CA GLU A 87 9.28 -13.37 -11.08
C GLU A 87 10.62 -12.66 -11.12
N SER A 88 11.03 -12.26 -12.31
CA SER A 88 12.30 -11.58 -12.53
C SER A 88 12.08 -10.11 -12.87
N GLY A 89 13.10 -9.30 -12.63
CA GLY A 89 13.13 -7.90 -12.99
C GLY A 89 14.58 -7.44 -13.20
N LYS A 90 14.73 -6.24 -13.72
CA LYS A 90 16.04 -5.60 -13.89
C LYS A 90 16.64 -5.13 -12.59
N GLY A 91 15.79 -4.82 -11.61
CA GLY A 91 16.18 -4.42 -10.26
C GLY A 91 15.33 -5.13 -9.23
N SER A 92 15.72 -4.99 -7.96
CA SER A 92 15.06 -5.69 -6.86
C SER A 92 13.60 -5.30 -6.70
N VAL A 93 13.29 -4.01 -6.75
CA VAL A 93 11.91 -3.52 -6.59
C VAL A 93 11.04 -3.99 -7.75
N GLU A 94 11.55 -3.87 -8.98
CA GLU A 94 10.84 -4.34 -10.18
C GLU A 94 10.53 -5.83 -10.08
N ALA A 95 11.49 -6.65 -9.68
CA ALA A 95 11.31 -8.09 -9.53
C ALA A 95 10.23 -8.41 -8.48
N VAL A 96 10.24 -7.72 -7.35
CA VAL A 96 9.25 -7.89 -6.29
C VAL A 96 7.86 -7.51 -6.79
N PHE A 97 7.73 -6.37 -7.45
CA PHE A 97 6.44 -5.90 -7.95
C PHE A 97 5.92 -6.79 -9.08
N ASN A 98 6.80 -7.28 -9.95
CA ASN A 98 6.41 -8.22 -11.00
C ASN A 98 5.87 -9.54 -10.41
N ALA A 99 6.48 -10.03 -9.34
CA ALA A 99 5.99 -11.23 -8.66
C ALA A 99 4.59 -11.02 -8.09
N ILE A 100 4.36 -9.89 -7.45
CA ILE A 100 3.04 -9.56 -6.88
C ILE A 100 2.02 -9.36 -8.00
N ASP A 101 2.38 -8.68 -9.09
CA ASP A 101 1.53 -8.49 -10.26
C ASP A 101 1.10 -9.83 -10.87
N GLN A 102 1.99 -10.81 -10.89
CA GLN A 102 1.68 -12.15 -11.41
C GLN A 102 0.53 -12.80 -10.64
N PHE A 103 0.49 -12.62 -9.34
CA PHE A 103 -0.61 -13.19 -8.54
C PHE A 103 -1.92 -12.46 -8.76
N PHE A 104 -1.92 -11.15 -8.64
CA PHE A 104 -3.17 -10.37 -8.70
C PHE A 104 -3.71 -10.22 -10.12
N GLN A 105 -2.84 -10.18 -11.12
CA GLN A 105 -3.19 -10.06 -12.53
C GLN A 105 -4.21 -8.95 -12.81
N GLN A 106 -3.95 -7.78 -12.27
CA GLN A 106 -4.79 -6.61 -12.42
C GLN A 106 -4.12 -5.57 -13.30
N GLU A 107 -4.91 -4.82 -14.06
CA GLU A 107 -4.41 -3.71 -14.85
C GLU A 107 -4.25 -2.48 -13.97
N ILE A 108 -3.04 -2.25 -13.50
CA ILE A 108 -2.69 -1.14 -12.63
C ILE A 108 -1.45 -0.42 -13.16
N SER A 109 -1.31 0.82 -12.75
CA SER A 109 -0.14 1.64 -13.04
C SER A 109 0.42 2.18 -11.74
N LEU A 110 1.73 2.00 -11.51
CA LEU A 110 2.40 2.58 -10.35
C LEU A 110 2.62 4.06 -10.61
N GLU A 111 1.93 4.91 -9.87
CA GLU A 111 2.00 6.37 -10.01
C GLU A 111 3.04 7.01 -9.10
N ARG A 112 3.27 6.40 -7.93
CA ARG A 112 4.22 6.92 -6.97
C ARG A 112 4.85 5.79 -6.17
N TYR A 113 6.14 5.93 -5.94
CA TYR A 113 6.91 5.08 -5.04
C TYR A 113 7.80 5.99 -4.21
N HIS A 114 7.63 5.99 -2.89
CA HIS A 114 8.35 6.86 -1.99
C HIS A 114 8.82 6.11 -0.76
N ILE A 115 10.04 6.38 -0.33
CA ILE A 115 10.67 5.74 0.82
C ILE A 115 11.01 6.79 1.85
N ASP A 116 10.56 6.58 3.09
CA ASP A 116 10.89 7.42 4.24
C ASP A 116 11.51 6.58 5.35
N ALA A 117 12.36 7.19 6.15
CA ALA A 117 12.79 6.61 7.42
C ALA A 117 11.80 7.07 8.51
N ILE A 118 11.27 6.11 9.28
CA ILE A 118 10.36 6.43 10.40
C ILE A 118 11.15 6.85 11.63
N THR A 119 12.29 6.21 11.84
CA THR A 119 13.16 6.45 12.99
C THR A 119 14.59 6.70 12.52
N ASP A 120 15.36 7.44 13.33
CA ASP A 120 16.76 7.68 13.03
C ASP A 120 17.62 6.59 13.66
N GLY A 121 18.77 6.33 13.04
CA GLY A 121 19.78 5.42 13.58
C GLY A 121 19.86 4.08 12.87
N ILE A 122 20.59 3.16 13.50
CA ILE A 122 20.88 1.83 12.93
C ILE A 122 19.61 0.97 12.84
N ASP A 123 18.69 1.15 13.77
CA ASP A 123 17.43 0.40 13.84
C ASP A 123 16.27 1.13 13.15
N ALA A 124 16.59 2.01 12.20
CA ALA A 124 15.57 2.77 11.48
C ALA A 124 14.69 1.84 10.64
N GLN A 125 13.37 1.95 10.84
CA GLN A 125 12.41 1.27 9.98
C GLN A 125 12.20 2.10 8.71
N ALA A 126 12.08 1.42 7.59
CA ALA A 126 11.71 2.03 6.34
C ALA A 126 10.19 2.04 6.21
N ARG A 127 9.68 3.14 5.72
CA ARG A 127 8.29 3.29 5.34
C ARG A 127 8.23 3.47 3.84
N VAL A 128 7.47 2.63 3.17
CA VAL A 128 7.26 2.73 1.73
C VAL A 128 5.82 3.17 1.50
N LEU A 129 5.67 4.18 0.66
CA LEU A 129 4.39 4.66 0.17
C LEU A 129 4.29 4.37 -1.31
N VAL A 130 3.19 3.76 -1.73
CA VAL A 130 2.90 3.56 -3.14
C VAL A 130 1.55 4.18 -3.47
N ALA A 131 1.44 4.71 -4.67
CA ALA A 131 0.17 5.10 -5.26
C ALA A 131 0.02 4.30 -6.55
N VAL A 132 -1.09 3.58 -6.68
CA VAL A 132 -1.40 2.82 -7.88
C VAL A 132 -2.73 3.28 -8.45
N GLU A 133 -2.78 3.39 -9.78
CA GLU A 133 -4.01 3.66 -10.49
C GLU A 133 -4.63 2.35 -10.96
N ASN A 134 -5.90 2.15 -10.64
CA ASN A 134 -6.69 1.11 -11.25
C ASN A 134 -7.11 1.59 -12.65
N LYS A 135 -6.53 1.01 -13.67
CA LYS A 135 -6.77 1.46 -15.05
C LYS A 135 -8.21 1.27 -15.51
N ALA A 136 -8.92 0.32 -14.93
CA ALA A 136 -10.32 0.09 -15.27
C ALA A 136 -11.24 1.22 -14.81
N THR A 137 -10.92 1.88 -13.71
CA THR A 137 -11.77 2.90 -13.08
C THR A 137 -11.11 4.27 -12.97
N GLU A 138 -9.82 4.35 -13.26
CA GLU A 138 -8.99 5.55 -13.08
C GLU A 138 -8.88 6.01 -11.61
N THR A 139 -9.24 5.16 -10.67
CA THR A 139 -9.09 5.43 -9.23
C THR A 139 -7.65 5.20 -8.79
N VAL A 140 -7.10 6.15 -8.04
CA VAL A 140 -5.75 6.04 -7.47
C VAL A 140 -5.87 5.62 -6.01
N PHE A 141 -5.20 4.54 -5.67
CA PHE A 141 -5.13 4.04 -4.30
C PHE A 141 -3.74 4.28 -3.72
N ASN A 142 -3.70 4.73 -2.48
CA ASN A 142 -2.46 4.92 -1.73
C ASN A 142 -2.37 3.83 -0.67
N ALA A 143 -1.21 3.20 -0.58
CA ALA A 143 -0.94 2.17 0.41
C ALA A 143 0.46 2.32 0.97
N SER A 144 0.70 1.76 2.13
CA SER A 144 1.99 1.83 2.79
C SER A 144 2.41 0.49 3.35
N GLY A 145 3.71 0.35 3.56
CA GLY A 145 4.30 -0.78 4.24
C GLY A 145 5.46 -0.31 5.10
N ILE A 146 5.66 -0.99 6.22
CA ILE A 146 6.71 -0.67 7.18
C ILE A 146 7.48 -1.94 7.50
N ASP A 147 8.80 -1.87 7.40
CA ASP A 147 9.69 -2.94 7.79
C ASP A 147 11.10 -2.38 7.95
N PHE A 148 11.97 -3.09 8.66
CA PHE A 148 13.39 -2.75 8.70
C PHE A 148 14.06 -2.89 7.33
N ASP A 149 13.56 -3.80 6.51
CA ASP A 149 14.01 -4.02 5.14
C ASP A 149 13.12 -3.25 4.17
N VAL A 150 13.72 -2.37 3.38
CA VAL A 150 13.01 -1.53 2.40
C VAL A 150 12.26 -2.39 1.36
N LEU A 151 12.83 -3.52 0.94
CA LEU A 151 12.20 -4.38 -0.04
C LEU A 151 10.99 -5.10 0.51
N LYS A 152 11.06 -5.52 1.78
CA LYS A 152 9.90 -6.10 2.47
C LYS A 152 8.81 -5.06 2.66
N ALA A 153 9.18 -3.84 3.08
CA ALA A 153 8.24 -2.73 3.19
C ALA A 153 7.57 -2.42 1.86
N SER A 154 8.34 -2.47 0.75
CA SER A 154 7.83 -2.28 -0.60
C SER A 154 6.83 -3.37 -1.00
N ALA A 155 7.13 -4.63 -0.70
CA ALA A 155 6.23 -5.75 -0.96
C ALA A 155 4.92 -5.59 -0.19
N ILE A 156 5.00 -5.24 1.08
CA ILE A 156 3.83 -5.00 1.92
C ILE A 156 2.95 -3.90 1.34
N ALA A 157 3.54 -2.76 1.00
CA ALA A 157 2.81 -1.63 0.42
C ALA A 157 2.12 -2.01 -0.88
N TYR A 158 2.81 -2.71 -1.76
CA TYR A 158 2.29 -3.07 -3.08
C TYR A 158 1.18 -4.13 -3.00
N ILE A 159 1.31 -5.10 -2.09
CA ILE A 159 0.25 -6.07 -1.82
C ILE A 159 -1.01 -5.34 -1.35
N HIS A 160 -0.87 -4.41 -0.41
CA HIS A 160 -2.01 -3.64 0.10
C HIS A 160 -2.69 -2.83 -1.01
N ALA A 161 -1.92 -2.20 -1.87
CA ALA A 161 -2.47 -1.45 -3.00
C ALA A 161 -3.25 -2.36 -3.95
N ASN A 162 -2.70 -3.53 -4.27
CA ASN A 162 -3.38 -4.51 -5.11
C ASN A 162 -4.66 -5.04 -4.49
N VAL A 163 -4.69 -5.24 -3.18
CA VAL A 163 -5.89 -5.66 -2.46
C VAL A 163 -6.99 -4.59 -2.58
N MET A 164 -6.62 -3.32 -2.45
CA MET A 164 -7.58 -2.22 -2.61
C MET A 164 -8.17 -2.18 -4.02
N VAL A 165 -7.35 -2.37 -5.04
CA VAL A 165 -7.79 -2.46 -6.43
C VAL A 165 -8.71 -3.67 -6.63
N GLN A 166 -8.34 -4.82 -6.08
CA GLN A 166 -9.14 -6.04 -6.15
C GLN A 166 -10.52 -5.82 -5.54
N LYS A 167 -10.59 -5.15 -4.42
CA LYS A 167 -11.86 -4.83 -3.75
C LYS A 167 -12.73 -3.90 -4.59
N GLU A 168 -12.14 -2.89 -5.20
CA GLU A 168 -12.88 -2.02 -6.12
C GLU A 168 -13.43 -2.81 -7.29
N ASN A 169 -12.61 -3.67 -7.90
CA ASN A 169 -13.01 -4.47 -9.05
C ASN A 169 -14.10 -5.50 -8.70
N SER A 170 -14.15 -5.94 -7.44
CA SER A 170 -15.19 -6.86 -6.96
C SER A 170 -16.44 -6.16 -6.43
N GLY A 171 -16.45 -4.81 -6.41
CA GLY A 171 -17.56 -4.02 -5.91
C GLY A 171 -17.59 -3.82 -4.42
N GLN A 172 -16.56 -4.25 -3.67
CA GLN A 172 -16.48 -4.06 -2.22
C GLN A 172 -16.13 -2.63 -1.84
N ILE A 173 -15.33 -1.96 -2.69
CA ILE A 173 -15.09 -0.52 -2.61
C ILE A 173 -15.79 0.07 -3.81
N ASP A 174 -16.73 0.97 -3.60
CA ASP A 174 -17.53 1.52 -4.68
C ASP A 174 -17.06 2.93 -5.04
N LYS A 175 -16.37 3.04 -6.17
CA LYS A 175 -16.00 4.33 -6.76
C LYS A 175 -17.24 5.19 -7.03
N LYS A 176 -18.36 4.57 -7.40
CA LYS A 176 -19.62 5.27 -7.66
C LYS A 176 -20.19 5.90 -6.41
N LEU A 177 -20.00 5.29 -5.24
CA LEU A 177 -20.37 5.89 -3.98
C LEU A 177 -19.54 7.14 -3.72
N SER A 178 -18.24 7.08 -3.98
CA SER A 178 -17.36 8.22 -3.88
C SER A 178 -17.77 9.34 -4.85
N GLU A 179 -18.17 9.00 -6.07
CA GLU A 179 -18.67 9.95 -7.06
C GLU A 179 -20.08 10.47 -6.72
N LYS A 180 -20.94 9.64 -6.14
CA LYS A 180 -22.28 10.05 -5.69
C LYS A 180 -22.25 11.02 -4.53
N GLU A 181 -21.19 11.03 -3.77
CA GLU A 181 -20.97 12.01 -2.72
C GLU A 181 -20.59 13.37 -3.28
N LEU A 182 -20.30 13.45 -4.58
CA LEU A 182 -20.05 14.71 -5.25
C LEU A 182 -21.38 15.40 -5.56
N PRO A 183 -21.44 16.74 -5.42
CA PRO A 183 -22.70 17.47 -5.53
C PRO A 183 -23.31 17.53 -6.92
N THR A 184 -22.74 16.89 -7.90
CA THR A 184 -23.22 16.87 -9.28
C THR A 184 -24.07 15.66 -9.63
N SER A 185 -24.27 14.81 -8.70
CA SER A 185 -25.05 13.59 -8.90
C SER A 185 -26.54 13.81 -8.72
#